data_5717fcc5015eb659ff925e4c56414f63
#
_entry.id   5717fcc5015eb659ff925e4c56414f63
#
_cell.length_a   1.000
_cell.length_b   1.000
_cell.length_c   1.000
_cell.angle_alpha   90.00
_cell.angle_beta   90.00
_cell.angle_gamma   90.00
#
_symmetry.space_group_name_H-M   'P 1'
#
loop_
_entity.id
_entity.type
_entity.pdbx_description
1 polymer ?
#
loop_
_entity_poly.entity_id
_entity_poly.type
_entity_poly.pdbx_seq_one_letter_code
_entity_poly.pdbx_strand_id
1 'polypeptide(L)'
;MPFAQLEDVRIHYDLAGPSDASVLVFSNSLGATLSMWEPEMDALQKQFRILRYDTRGHGQSAVTPGPYCIEQLARDVVALLDQLQLERVHFCGLSMGGQTGMWLALNAPARLSKL
;
A
#
# COMPACT_ATOMS: atom_id res chain seq x y z
N MET A 1 -2.54 13.76 -7.01
CA MET A 1 -2.65 12.48 -6.31
C MET A 1 -3.26 12.69 -4.95
N PRO A 2 -4.20 11.84 -4.56
CA PRO A 2 -4.94 12.05 -3.33
C PRO A 2 -4.17 11.69 -2.06
N PHE A 3 -4.76 12.09 -0.95
CA PHE A 3 -4.29 11.75 0.39
C PHE A 3 -5.43 11.10 1.15
N ALA A 4 -5.11 10.14 1.99
CA ALA A 4 -6.04 9.54 2.93
C ALA A 4 -5.62 9.94 4.35
N GLN A 5 -6.55 10.46 5.13
CA GLN A 5 -6.31 10.76 6.54
C GLN A 5 -6.69 9.54 7.35
N LEU A 6 -5.70 8.81 7.84
CA LEU A 6 -5.88 7.71 8.77
C LEU A 6 -5.95 8.28 10.19
N GLU A 7 -6.03 7.43 11.20
CA GLU A 7 -6.22 7.88 12.57
C GLU A 7 -5.13 8.87 13.01
N ASP A 8 -3.87 8.52 12.76
CA ASP A 8 -2.72 9.31 13.23
C ASP A 8 -1.75 9.73 12.14
N VAL A 9 -2.05 9.47 10.87
CA VAL A 9 -1.14 9.76 9.77
C VAL A 9 -1.91 10.04 8.49
N ARG A 10 -1.40 10.99 7.70
CA ARG A 10 -1.91 11.25 6.35
C ARG A 10 -1.04 10.51 5.36
N ILE A 11 -1.65 9.67 4.55
CA ILE A 11 -0.97 8.82 3.57
C ILE A 11 -1.24 9.34 2.15
N HIS A 12 -0.16 9.58 1.42
CA HIS A 12 -0.20 9.90 -0.01
C HIS A 12 -0.34 8.61 -0.80
N TYR A 13 -1.31 8.54 -1.71
CA TYR A 13 -1.53 7.35 -2.51
C TYR A 13 -1.96 7.68 -3.93
N ASP A 14 -1.94 6.67 -4.79
CA ASP A 14 -2.45 6.71 -6.15
C ASP A 14 -3.23 5.43 -6.40
N LEU A 15 -4.42 5.56 -6.97
CA LEU A 15 -5.27 4.42 -7.31
C LEU A 15 -5.67 4.57 -8.77
N ALA A 16 -5.16 3.68 -9.62
CA ALA A 16 -5.29 3.79 -11.08
C ALA A 16 -5.67 2.44 -11.68
N GLY A 17 -6.31 2.48 -12.84
CA GLY A 17 -6.75 1.30 -13.57
C GLY A 17 -8.26 1.12 -13.53
N PRO A 18 -8.78 0.07 -14.17
CA PRO A 18 -10.24 -0.15 -14.27
C PRO A 18 -10.87 -0.34 -12.89
N SER A 19 -11.97 0.35 -12.63
CA SER A 19 -12.63 0.34 -11.32
C SER A 19 -13.23 -1.02 -10.95
N ASP A 20 -13.46 -1.88 -11.94
CA ASP A 20 -14.04 -3.23 -11.75
C ASP A 20 -12.97 -4.34 -11.75
N ALA A 21 -11.71 -3.99 -11.92
CA ALA A 21 -10.62 -4.97 -11.94
C ALA A 21 -10.19 -5.32 -10.50
N SER A 22 -9.53 -6.46 -10.37
CA SER A 22 -8.91 -6.87 -9.10
C SER A 22 -7.87 -5.83 -8.68
N VAL A 23 -7.79 -5.57 -7.38
CA VAL A 23 -6.85 -4.59 -6.84
C VAL A 23 -5.49 -5.24 -6.57
N LEU A 24 -4.44 -4.58 -7.03
CA LEU A 24 -3.05 -4.95 -6.75
C LEU A 24 -2.42 -3.81 -5.97
N VAL A 25 -1.92 -4.10 -4.79
CA VAL A 25 -1.22 -3.12 -3.95
C VAL A 25 0.28 -3.29 -4.12
N PHE A 26 0.98 -2.18 -4.34
CA PHE A 26 2.44 -2.15 -4.32
C PHE A 26 2.93 -1.49 -3.04
N SER A 27 3.81 -2.19 -2.34
CA SER A 27 4.43 -1.69 -1.10
C SER A 27 5.93 -1.56 -1.27
N ASN A 28 6.46 -0.37 -0.94
CA ASN A 28 7.78 0.09 -1.33
C ASN A 28 8.88 -0.42 -0.40
N SER A 29 10.12 -0.39 -0.92
CA SER A 29 11.31 -0.60 -0.09
C SER A 29 11.56 0.63 0.79
N LEU A 30 12.41 0.44 1.82
CA LEU A 30 12.84 1.52 2.69
C LEU A 30 13.50 2.65 1.88
N GLY A 31 13.12 3.88 2.17
CA GLY A 31 13.69 5.05 1.51
C GLY A 31 13.13 5.36 0.13
N ALA A 32 12.16 4.58 -0.36
CA ALA A 32 11.56 4.78 -1.67
C ALA A 32 10.20 5.45 -1.59
N THR A 33 9.70 5.89 -2.75
CA THR A 33 8.35 6.44 -2.89
C THR A 33 7.54 5.57 -3.83
N LEU A 34 6.24 5.86 -3.96
CA LEU A 34 5.37 5.11 -4.85
C LEU A 34 5.83 5.17 -6.31
N SER A 35 6.64 6.13 -6.69
CA SER A 35 7.15 6.25 -8.05
C SER A 35 8.14 5.15 -8.42
N MET A 36 8.65 4.38 -7.47
CA MET A 36 9.52 3.24 -7.78
C MET A 36 8.83 2.20 -8.67
N TRP A 37 7.51 2.18 -8.68
CA TRP A 37 6.71 1.23 -9.46
C TRP A 37 6.29 1.77 -10.84
N GLU A 38 6.72 2.98 -11.20
CA GLU A 38 6.32 3.61 -12.45
C GLU A 38 6.58 2.73 -13.68
N PRO A 39 7.74 2.04 -13.78
CA PRO A 39 8.02 1.20 -14.95
C PRO A 39 7.01 0.06 -15.15
N GLU A 40 6.37 -0.43 -14.08
CA GLU A 40 5.42 -1.54 -14.15
C GLU A 40 3.99 -1.10 -14.46
N MET A 41 3.70 0.20 -14.31
CA MET A 41 2.33 0.70 -14.37
C MET A 41 1.68 0.52 -15.74
N ASP A 42 2.39 0.85 -16.83
CA ASP A 42 1.80 0.78 -18.18
C ASP A 42 1.26 -0.60 -18.51
N ALA A 43 1.98 -1.65 -18.14
CA ALA A 43 1.57 -3.01 -18.43
C ALA A 43 0.46 -3.48 -17.49
N LEU A 44 0.59 -3.21 -16.20
CA LEU A 44 -0.28 -3.81 -15.18
C LEU A 44 -1.58 -3.06 -14.97
N GLN A 45 -1.62 -1.75 -15.18
CA GLN A 45 -2.85 -0.98 -14.98
C GLN A 45 -3.94 -1.27 -16.03
N LYS A 46 -3.59 -2.00 -17.09
CA LYS A 46 -4.56 -2.46 -18.07
C LYS A 46 -5.41 -3.62 -17.55
N GLN A 47 -4.87 -4.38 -16.58
CA GLN A 47 -5.49 -5.59 -16.06
C GLN A 47 -5.91 -5.47 -14.59
N PHE A 48 -5.28 -4.59 -13.84
CA PHE A 48 -5.49 -4.44 -12.41
C PHE A 48 -5.83 -3.01 -12.06
N ARG A 49 -6.60 -2.85 -10.98
CA ARG A 49 -6.73 -1.57 -10.32
C ARG A 49 -5.58 -1.49 -9.32
N ILE A 50 -4.64 -0.59 -9.53
CA ILE A 50 -3.37 -0.57 -8.79
C ILE A 50 -3.39 0.52 -7.75
N LEU A 51 -3.15 0.11 -6.49
CA LEU A 51 -2.97 1.02 -5.37
C LEU A 51 -1.47 1.10 -5.06
N ARG A 52 -0.93 2.32 -5.16
CA ARG A 52 0.43 2.65 -4.71
C ARG A 52 0.31 3.65 -3.59
N TYR A 53 1.22 3.59 -2.64
CA TYR A 53 1.21 4.54 -1.54
C TYR A 53 2.62 4.82 -1.06
N ASP A 54 2.81 5.99 -0.46
CA ASP A 54 4.05 6.31 0.24
C ASP A 54 3.89 5.83 1.68
N THR A 55 4.85 5.03 2.13
CA THR A 55 4.88 4.53 3.50
C THR A 55 4.98 5.69 4.49
N ARG A 56 4.41 5.55 5.66
CA ARG A 56 4.58 6.50 6.77
C ARG A 56 6.04 6.93 6.86
N GLY A 57 6.29 8.23 6.94
CA GLY A 57 7.64 8.79 7.02
C GLY A 57 8.38 8.90 5.70
N HIS A 58 7.75 8.53 4.57
CA HIS A 58 8.37 8.54 3.24
C HIS A 58 7.57 9.41 2.27
N GLY A 59 8.24 9.87 1.22
CA GLY A 59 7.60 10.60 0.15
C GLY A 59 6.75 11.77 0.62
N GLN A 60 5.51 11.81 0.17
CA GLN A 60 4.57 12.85 0.54
C GLN A 60 3.65 12.47 1.70
N SER A 61 3.79 11.28 2.24
CA SER A 61 3.06 10.89 3.44
C SER A 61 3.63 11.61 4.66
N ALA A 62 2.82 11.74 5.71
CA ALA A 62 3.23 12.43 6.91
C ALA A 62 4.38 11.71 7.62
N VAL A 63 5.25 12.49 8.24
CA VAL A 63 6.32 11.97 9.11
C VAL A 63 5.83 12.08 10.54
N THR A 64 5.67 10.95 11.19
CA THR A 64 5.23 10.88 12.59
C THR A 64 6.41 10.49 13.48
N PRO A 65 6.32 10.69 14.80
CA PRO A 65 7.40 10.26 15.68
C PRO A 65 7.68 8.77 15.57
N GLY A 66 8.98 8.40 15.50
CA GLY A 66 9.41 7.00 15.57
C GLY A 66 9.53 6.53 17.02
N PRO A 67 10.02 5.31 17.19
CA PRO A 67 10.41 4.38 16.12
C PRO A 67 9.23 3.74 15.42
N TYR A 68 9.45 3.27 14.19
CA TYR A 68 8.44 2.54 13.41
C TYR A 68 8.71 1.04 13.50
N CYS A 69 7.65 0.25 13.34
CA CYS A 69 7.77 -1.21 13.27
C CYS A 69 6.88 -1.74 12.14
N ILE A 70 7.16 -2.97 11.70
CA ILE A 70 6.41 -3.56 10.59
C ILE A 70 4.91 -3.68 10.92
N GLU A 71 4.56 -4.00 12.15
CA GLU A 71 3.15 -4.04 12.54
C GLU A 71 2.46 -2.70 12.29
N GLN A 72 3.09 -1.59 12.65
CA GLN A 72 2.53 -0.26 12.43
C GLN A 72 2.33 0.02 10.94
N LEU A 73 3.34 -0.31 10.12
CA LEU A 73 3.26 -0.09 8.68
C LEU A 73 2.17 -0.96 8.04
N ALA A 74 2.01 -2.18 8.52
CA ALA A 74 0.97 -3.10 8.03
C ALA A 74 -0.43 -2.65 8.46
N ARG A 75 -0.57 -2.15 9.68
CA ARG A 75 -1.85 -1.59 10.14
C ARG A 75 -2.25 -0.35 9.35
N ASP A 76 -1.26 0.45 8.90
CA ASP A 76 -1.53 1.56 7.99
C ASP A 76 -2.14 1.06 6.67
N VAL A 77 -1.64 -0.06 6.14
CA VAL A 77 -2.20 -0.65 4.92
C VAL A 77 -3.66 -1.05 5.14
N VAL A 78 -3.94 -1.76 6.25
CA VAL A 78 -5.32 -2.17 6.55
C VAL A 78 -6.23 -0.94 6.66
N ALA A 79 -5.80 0.10 7.36
CA ALA A 79 -6.57 1.33 7.50
C ALA A 79 -6.80 2.02 6.16
N LEU A 80 -5.79 2.03 5.29
CA LEU A 80 -5.92 2.60 3.95
C LEU A 80 -6.91 1.80 3.11
N LEU A 81 -6.84 0.48 3.13
CA LEU A 81 -7.80 -0.38 2.44
C LEU A 81 -9.22 -0.14 2.94
N ASP A 82 -9.39 -0.02 4.26
CA ASP A 82 -10.70 0.25 4.85
C ASP A 82 -11.25 1.59 4.38
N GLN A 83 -10.42 2.63 4.39
CA GLN A 83 -10.84 3.95 3.96
C GLN A 83 -11.22 4.01 2.49
N LEU A 84 -10.52 3.26 1.65
CA LEU A 84 -10.79 3.17 0.22
C LEU A 84 -11.86 2.13 -0.10
N GLN A 85 -12.38 1.43 0.90
CA GLN A 85 -13.39 0.38 0.77
C GLN A 85 -12.93 -0.77 -0.14
N LEU A 86 -11.66 -1.15 0.01
CA LEU A 86 -11.04 -2.27 -0.69
C LEU A 86 -10.95 -3.45 0.26
N GLU A 87 -11.83 -4.43 0.05
CA GLU A 87 -11.98 -5.53 1.00
C GLU A 87 -10.84 -6.54 0.92
N ARG A 88 -10.48 -6.96 -0.29
CA ARG A 88 -9.49 -7.99 -0.52
C ARG A 88 -8.64 -7.65 -1.73
N VAL A 89 -7.32 -7.79 -1.59
CA VAL A 89 -6.37 -7.33 -2.60
C VAL A 89 -5.27 -8.35 -2.83
N HIS A 90 -4.64 -8.27 -4.02
CA HIS A 90 -3.32 -8.85 -4.24
C HIS A 90 -2.29 -7.88 -3.71
N PHE A 91 -1.18 -8.38 -3.19
CA PHE A 91 -0.17 -7.55 -2.55
C PHE A 91 1.21 -7.91 -3.08
N CYS A 92 1.94 -6.93 -3.56
CA CYS A 92 3.31 -7.08 -4.05
C CYS A 92 4.20 -6.11 -3.28
N GLY A 93 5.14 -6.65 -2.52
CA GLY A 93 6.05 -5.85 -1.70
C GLY A 93 7.50 -6.15 -2.03
N LEU A 94 8.34 -5.11 -1.95
CA LEU A 94 9.78 -5.23 -2.11
C LEU A 94 10.45 -4.88 -0.79
N SER A 95 11.31 -5.78 -0.29
CA SER A 95 12.08 -5.58 0.95
C SER A 95 11.16 -5.24 2.13
N MET A 96 11.20 -4.04 2.67
CA MET A 96 10.33 -3.60 3.77
C MET A 96 8.84 -3.81 3.41
N GLY A 97 8.46 -3.54 2.15
CA GLY A 97 7.11 -3.79 1.68
C GLY A 97 6.76 -5.27 1.68
N GLY A 98 7.73 -6.14 1.39
CA GLY A 98 7.54 -7.58 1.48
C GLY A 98 7.31 -8.04 2.92
N GLN A 99 8.04 -7.48 3.87
CA GLN A 99 7.84 -7.77 5.29
C GLN A 99 6.45 -7.32 5.76
N THR A 100 6.00 -6.17 5.28
CA THR A 100 4.65 -5.68 5.53
C THR A 100 3.60 -6.69 5.03
N GLY A 101 3.80 -7.21 3.81
CA GLY A 101 2.92 -8.23 3.24
C GLY A 101 2.90 -9.53 4.03
N MET A 102 4.06 -9.96 4.52
CA MET A 102 4.13 -11.15 5.36
C MET A 102 3.36 -10.98 6.68
N TRP A 103 3.46 -9.81 7.29
CA TRP A 103 2.67 -9.52 8.50
C TRP A 103 1.17 -9.59 8.19
N LEU A 104 0.75 -9.02 7.06
CA LEU A 104 -0.66 -9.07 6.64
C LEU A 104 -1.14 -10.50 6.41
N ALA A 105 -0.31 -11.33 5.79
CA ALA A 105 -0.67 -12.73 5.54
C ALA A 105 -0.87 -13.50 6.84
N LEU A 106 -0.09 -13.19 7.87
CA LEU A 106 -0.19 -13.86 9.17
C LEU A 106 -1.34 -13.31 10.03
N ASN A 107 -1.62 -12.00 9.95
CA ASN A 107 -2.50 -11.35 10.91
C ASN A 107 -3.82 -10.85 10.31
N ALA A 108 -3.89 -10.69 9.00
CA ALA A 108 -5.09 -10.24 8.29
C ALA A 108 -5.27 -11.01 6.98
N PRO A 109 -5.23 -12.35 7.00
CA PRO A 109 -5.23 -13.15 5.77
C PRO A 109 -6.49 -12.96 4.93
N ALA A 110 -7.61 -12.59 5.52
CA ALA A 110 -8.86 -12.37 4.79
C ALA A 110 -8.77 -11.17 3.84
N ARG A 111 -7.79 -10.29 4.03
CA ARG A 111 -7.62 -9.09 3.21
C ARG A 111 -6.71 -9.35 2.00
N LEU A 112 -6.04 -10.48 1.94
CA LEU A 112 -5.13 -10.82 0.86
C LEU A 112 -5.66 -11.96 0.00
N SER A 113 -5.58 -11.76 -1.31
CA SER A 113 -5.83 -12.85 -2.27
C SER A 113 -4.53 -13.58 -2.57
N LYS A 114 -3.49 -12.84 -2.91
CA LYS A 114 -2.15 -13.38 -3.18
C LYS A 114 -1.09 -12.41 -2.65
N LEU A 115 0.02 -12.97 -2.28
CA LEU A 115 1.18 -12.24 -1.82
C LEU A 115 2.39 -12.59 -2.70
#